data_7aea966370f0caa5db33dfb70574ebce
#
_entry.id   7aea966370f0caa5db33dfb70574ebce
#
_cell.length_a   1.000
_cell.length_b   1.000
_cell.length_c   1.000
_cell.angle_alpha   90.00
_cell.angle_beta   90.00
_cell.angle_gamma   90.00
#
_symmetry.space_group_name_H-M   'P 1'
#
loop_
_entity.id
_entity.type
_entity.pdbx_description
1 polymer ?
#
loop_
_entity_poly.entity_id
_entity_poly.type
_entity_poly.pdbx_seq_one_letter_code
_entity_poly.pdbx_strand_id
1 'polypeptide(L)'
;MTSAPLAARLTVPSGPLFFPVTAYGPDGGLDLDVFRTHVRRGVEAGAAAVFACCGTGEFHALTPEEFAACVRAAVEESAGRVPVLAGAGYGTALAVRYARLAEEAGADGLLAMPPYLVHAGQEGLVRHYREVAAATPLPVIVYQRDNAVFTPESVVELARTDGVVGLKDGLGDLDLMQRIVSAVRTELPGEEFLYFNGLPTAEQTQLSYRALGVPLYSSAVFCFAPEIAVAFHRALREGDDTTVHRLLDGFYRPFVELRAQGRGYAVALVKAGVRLRGLDVGEVRTPLQEPAEDHVKQLARIVERGQALLAEGVVR
;
A
#
# COMPACT_ATOMS: atom_id res chain seq x y z
N MET A 1 -16.32 16.04 16.57
CA MET A 1 -16.12 16.55 15.19
C MET A 1 -16.09 15.34 14.28
N THR A 2 -17.05 15.18 13.40
CA THR A 2 -17.05 14.09 12.41
C THR A 2 -15.90 14.34 11.43
N SER A 3 -14.93 13.41 11.35
CA SER A 3 -13.87 13.49 10.35
C SER A 3 -14.47 13.45 8.94
N ALA A 4 -13.85 14.16 7.99
CA ALA A 4 -14.26 14.09 6.59
C ALA A 4 -14.27 12.62 6.10
N PRO A 5 -15.18 12.24 5.17
CA PRO A 5 -15.19 10.91 4.60
C PRO A 5 -13.81 10.50 4.08
N LEU A 6 -13.46 9.21 4.16
CA LEU A 6 -12.16 8.69 3.74
C LEU A 6 -11.82 9.11 2.29
N ALA A 7 -12.78 9.04 1.38
CA ALA A 7 -12.61 9.46 -0.01
C ALA A 7 -12.09 10.89 -0.10
N ALA A 8 -12.74 11.85 0.58
CA ALA A 8 -12.32 13.25 0.59
C ALA A 8 -10.91 13.45 1.18
N ARG A 9 -10.47 12.60 2.13
CA ARG A 9 -9.12 12.65 2.71
C ARG A 9 -8.05 12.10 1.78
N LEU A 10 -8.40 11.25 0.82
CA LEU A 10 -7.48 10.58 -0.10
C LEU A 10 -7.54 11.12 -1.54
N THR A 11 -8.55 11.90 -1.92
CA THR A 11 -8.70 12.40 -3.30
C THR A 11 -7.48 13.20 -3.77
N VAL A 12 -6.88 14.01 -2.88
CA VAL A 12 -5.64 14.76 -3.16
C VAL A 12 -4.68 14.56 -1.99
N PRO A 13 -3.92 13.45 -1.97
CA PRO A 13 -3.05 13.15 -0.85
C PRO A 13 -1.93 14.18 -0.72
N SER A 14 -1.65 14.58 0.53
CA SER A 14 -0.58 15.53 0.85
C SER A 14 0.82 14.91 0.79
N GLY A 15 0.91 13.58 0.72
CA GLY A 15 2.14 12.81 0.71
C GLY A 15 1.93 11.39 0.19
N PRO A 16 2.99 10.56 0.22
CA PRO A 16 2.91 9.15 -0.14
C PRO A 16 1.98 8.34 0.77
N LEU A 17 1.40 7.26 0.23
CA LEU A 17 0.65 6.29 1.02
C LEU A 17 1.63 5.28 1.65
N PHE A 18 1.64 5.21 2.97
CA PHE A 18 2.57 4.42 3.75
C PHE A 18 2.02 3.04 4.07
N PHE A 19 2.79 2.01 3.73
CA PHE A 19 2.49 0.60 4.00
C PHE A 19 3.55 0.04 4.95
N PRO A 20 3.44 0.26 6.28
CA PRO A 20 4.48 -0.12 7.23
C PRO A 20 4.76 -1.63 7.20
N VAL A 21 6.03 -1.99 7.38
CA VAL A 21 6.43 -3.37 7.66
C VAL A 21 6.06 -3.72 9.09
N THR A 22 5.71 -4.97 9.35
CA THR A 22 5.55 -5.47 10.72
C THR A 22 6.92 -5.79 11.32
N ALA A 23 7.14 -5.38 12.56
CA ALA A 23 8.38 -5.65 13.27
C ALA A 23 8.29 -6.93 14.09
N TYR A 24 9.36 -7.72 14.07
CA TYR A 24 9.49 -8.95 14.85
C TYR A 24 10.76 -8.94 15.69
N GLY A 25 10.67 -9.47 16.89
CA GLY A 25 11.82 -9.67 17.77
C GLY A 25 12.71 -10.84 17.34
N PRO A 26 13.86 -11.02 18.01
CA PRO A 26 14.79 -12.12 17.72
C PRO A 26 14.19 -13.52 17.90
N ASP A 27 13.13 -13.64 18.68
CA ASP A 27 12.36 -14.87 18.89
C ASP A 27 11.30 -15.13 17.80
N GLY A 28 11.17 -14.21 16.83
CA GLY A 28 10.13 -14.21 15.79
C GLY A 28 8.76 -13.76 16.27
N GLY A 29 8.62 -13.34 17.53
CA GLY A 29 7.41 -12.75 18.08
C GLY A 29 7.20 -11.31 17.56
N LEU A 30 5.96 -10.80 17.68
CA LEU A 30 5.64 -9.42 17.32
C LEU A 30 6.39 -8.44 18.24
N ASP A 31 7.16 -7.51 17.66
CA ASP A 31 7.76 -6.37 18.36
C ASP A 31 6.89 -5.11 18.16
N LEU A 32 5.93 -4.94 19.05
CA LEU A 32 4.96 -3.86 18.93
C LEU A 32 5.57 -2.47 19.18
N ASP A 33 6.62 -2.36 20.00
CA ASP A 33 7.26 -1.09 20.32
C ASP A 33 8.08 -0.57 19.12
N VAL A 34 8.79 -1.46 18.46
CA VAL A 34 9.50 -1.13 17.21
C VAL A 34 8.50 -0.82 16.09
N PHE A 35 7.40 -1.59 15.98
CA PHE A 35 6.32 -1.28 15.03
C PHE A 35 5.71 0.10 15.25
N ARG A 36 5.39 0.48 16.50
CA ARG A 36 4.93 1.82 16.87
C ARG A 36 5.91 2.90 16.43
N THR A 37 7.19 2.68 16.71
CA THR A 37 8.24 3.62 16.30
C THR A 37 8.31 3.78 14.78
N HIS A 38 8.14 2.67 14.03
CA HIS A 38 8.12 2.71 12.57
C HIS A 38 6.93 3.51 12.04
N VAL A 39 5.72 3.27 12.56
CA VAL A 39 4.52 4.01 12.18
C VAL A 39 4.67 5.50 12.50
N ARG A 40 5.09 5.86 13.71
CA ARG A 40 5.30 7.24 14.14
C ARG A 40 6.27 7.98 13.21
N ARG A 41 7.45 7.38 12.89
CA ARG A 41 8.42 7.95 11.95
C ARG A 41 7.82 8.19 10.56
N GLY A 42 7.00 7.26 10.05
CA GLY A 42 6.33 7.42 8.77
C GLY A 42 5.32 8.57 8.76
N VAL A 43 4.50 8.69 9.82
CA VAL A 43 3.56 9.81 9.97
C VAL A 43 4.29 11.14 10.07
N GLU A 44 5.37 11.22 10.85
CA GLU A 44 6.22 12.41 10.99
C GLU A 44 6.95 12.77 9.69
N ALA A 45 7.30 11.78 8.87
CA ALA A 45 7.90 11.99 7.56
C ALA A 45 6.92 12.46 6.47
N GLY A 46 5.63 12.60 6.80
CA GLY A 46 4.63 13.17 5.89
C GLY A 46 3.82 12.13 5.10
N ALA A 47 3.60 10.94 5.66
CA ALA A 47 2.62 10.01 5.09
C ALA A 47 1.22 10.66 5.00
N ALA A 48 0.52 10.47 3.90
CA ALA A 48 -0.87 10.93 3.74
C ALA A 48 -1.90 9.94 4.33
N ALA A 49 -1.54 8.67 4.43
CA ALA A 49 -2.33 7.62 5.07
C ALA A 49 -1.41 6.46 5.47
N VAL A 50 -1.82 5.68 6.47
CA VAL A 50 -1.16 4.44 6.91
C VAL A 50 -2.02 3.25 6.49
N PHE A 51 -1.43 2.27 5.80
CA PHE A 51 -2.06 1.01 5.42
C PHE A 51 -1.44 -0.13 6.22
N ALA A 52 -1.91 -0.30 7.46
CA ALA A 52 -1.37 -1.28 8.40
C ALA A 52 -1.74 -2.72 8.02
N CYS A 53 -0.83 -3.65 8.29
CA CYS A 53 -1.07 -5.10 8.11
C CYS A 53 -1.60 -5.45 6.71
N CYS A 54 -1.09 -4.79 5.67
CA CYS A 54 -1.34 -5.16 4.27
C CYS A 54 -0.22 -6.06 3.74
N GLY A 55 -0.04 -6.15 2.42
CA GLY A 55 0.98 -7.01 1.81
C GLY A 55 2.40 -6.74 2.31
N THR A 56 2.81 -5.47 2.36
CA THR A 56 4.13 -5.05 2.90
C THR A 56 4.26 -5.35 4.40
N GLY A 57 3.16 -5.28 5.15
CA GLY A 57 3.09 -5.63 6.58
C GLY A 57 2.92 -7.12 6.85
N GLU A 58 3.22 -7.99 5.87
CA GLU A 58 3.17 -9.45 6.04
C GLU A 58 1.82 -9.99 6.57
N PHE A 59 0.70 -9.45 6.07
CA PHE A 59 -0.64 -9.89 6.48
C PHE A 59 -0.80 -11.40 6.54
N HIS A 60 -0.20 -12.11 5.59
CA HIS A 60 -0.26 -13.58 5.48
C HIS A 60 0.41 -14.32 6.65
N ALA A 61 1.28 -13.64 7.41
CA ALA A 61 2.07 -14.22 8.50
C ALA A 61 1.59 -13.79 9.90
N LEU A 62 0.52 -12.98 9.98
CA LEU A 62 -0.01 -12.48 11.25
C LEU A 62 -1.15 -13.36 11.76
N THR A 63 -1.16 -13.63 13.06
CA THR A 63 -2.37 -14.12 13.72
C THR A 63 -3.42 -13.02 13.81
N PRO A 64 -4.72 -13.33 14.01
CA PRO A 64 -5.74 -12.31 14.21
C PRO A 64 -5.46 -11.38 15.40
N GLU A 65 -4.83 -11.89 16.46
CA GLU A 65 -4.45 -11.15 17.66
C GLU A 65 -3.32 -10.16 17.38
N GLU A 66 -2.26 -10.61 16.67
CA GLU A 66 -1.15 -9.76 16.23
C GLU A 66 -1.65 -8.68 15.26
N PHE A 67 -2.52 -9.03 14.33
CA PHE A 67 -3.18 -8.09 13.42
C PHE A 67 -3.90 -6.98 14.21
N ALA A 68 -4.78 -7.35 15.13
CA ALA A 68 -5.54 -6.39 15.92
C ALA A 68 -4.63 -5.48 16.76
N ALA A 69 -3.54 -6.03 17.34
CA ALA A 69 -2.56 -5.26 18.09
C ALA A 69 -1.82 -4.24 17.20
N CYS A 70 -1.37 -4.65 16.00
CA CYS A 70 -0.71 -3.75 15.04
C CYS A 70 -1.64 -2.65 14.53
N VAL A 71 -2.89 -2.98 14.17
CA VAL A 71 -3.86 -1.97 13.71
C VAL A 71 -4.12 -0.94 14.80
N ARG A 72 -4.37 -1.37 16.05
CA ARG A 72 -4.55 -0.48 17.20
C ARG A 72 -3.33 0.42 17.42
N ALA A 73 -2.13 -0.16 17.38
CA ALA A 73 -0.90 0.61 17.50
C ALA A 73 -0.74 1.66 16.39
N ALA A 74 -1.10 1.31 15.15
CA ALA A 74 -1.05 2.26 14.03
C ALA A 74 -2.06 3.41 14.22
N VAL A 75 -3.26 3.12 14.71
CA VAL A 75 -4.29 4.14 15.03
C VAL A 75 -3.79 5.08 16.13
N GLU A 76 -3.26 4.53 17.22
CA GLU A 76 -2.73 5.31 18.36
C GLU A 76 -1.56 6.21 17.94
N GLU A 77 -0.59 5.68 17.16
CA GLU A 77 0.57 6.46 16.70
C GLU A 77 0.20 7.50 15.63
N SER A 78 -0.81 7.23 14.81
CA SER A 78 -1.34 8.22 13.86
C SER A 78 -2.08 9.35 14.58
N ALA A 79 -2.71 9.07 15.71
CA ALA A 79 -3.40 10.05 16.58
C ALA A 79 -4.36 10.98 15.79
N GLY A 80 -5.05 10.46 14.80
CA GLY A 80 -5.99 11.20 13.93
C GLY A 80 -5.33 12.14 12.91
N ARG A 81 -3.99 12.25 12.88
CA ARG A 81 -3.26 13.12 11.92
C ARG A 81 -3.45 12.65 10.48
N VAL A 82 -3.49 11.36 10.26
CA VAL A 82 -3.71 10.71 8.96
C VAL A 82 -4.66 9.52 9.12
N PRO A 83 -5.42 9.13 8.08
CA PRO A 83 -6.27 7.95 8.16
C PRO A 83 -5.43 6.67 8.24
N VAL A 84 -5.94 5.69 9.00
CA VAL A 84 -5.37 4.35 9.11
C VAL A 84 -6.31 3.35 8.47
N LEU A 85 -5.83 2.67 7.43
CA LEU A 85 -6.53 1.57 6.79
C LEU A 85 -5.86 0.25 7.18
N ALA A 86 -6.66 -0.80 7.32
CA ALA A 86 -6.17 -2.14 7.66
C ALA A 86 -6.39 -3.12 6.52
N GLY A 87 -5.54 -4.15 6.42
CA GLY A 87 -5.74 -5.25 5.49
C GLY A 87 -6.90 -6.15 5.92
N ALA A 88 -7.71 -6.64 4.96
CA ALA A 88 -8.64 -7.74 5.17
C ALA A 88 -8.48 -8.72 4.01
N GLY A 89 -8.56 -10.04 4.26
CA GLY A 89 -8.29 -10.99 3.19
C GLY A 89 -8.57 -12.45 3.57
N TYR A 90 -7.99 -13.36 2.79
CA TYR A 90 -8.30 -14.78 2.77
C TYR A 90 -9.70 -15.08 2.18
N GLY A 91 -10.34 -16.22 2.57
CA GLY A 91 -11.72 -16.51 2.20
C GLY A 91 -12.72 -15.60 2.92
N THR A 92 -13.95 -15.51 2.42
CA THR A 92 -14.96 -14.54 2.88
C THR A 92 -15.14 -14.50 4.39
N ALA A 93 -15.25 -15.66 5.04
CA ALA A 93 -15.46 -15.72 6.51
C ALA A 93 -14.30 -15.10 7.30
N LEU A 94 -13.05 -15.31 6.87
CA LEU A 94 -11.88 -14.70 7.50
C LEU A 94 -11.79 -13.20 7.14
N ALA A 95 -12.05 -12.83 5.90
CA ALA A 95 -12.05 -11.43 5.49
C ALA A 95 -13.06 -10.60 6.31
N VAL A 96 -14.27 -11.13 6.53
CA VAL A 96 -15.28 -10.54 7.42
C VAL A 96 -14.77 -10.44 8.87
N ARG A 97 -14.10 -11.49 9.39
CA ARG A 97 -13.49 -11.44 10.73
C ARG A 97 -12.44 -10.35 10.84
N TYR A 98 -11.52 -10.23 9.87
CA TYR A 98 -10.50 -9.18 9.84
C TYR A 98 -11.10 -7.78 9.70
N ALA A 99 -12.18 -7.63 8.93
CA ALA A 99 -12.91 -6.36 8.81
C ALA A 99 -13.45 -5.89 10.18
N ARG A 100 -14.05 -6.78 10.95
CA ARG A 100 -14.53 -6.48 12.31
C ARG A 100 -13.40 -6.19 13.28
N LEU A 101 -12.30 -6.95 13.25
CA LEU A 101 -11.12 -6.69 14.08
C LEU A 101 -10.50 -5.33 13.78
N ALA A 102 -10.49 -4.91 12.51
CA ALA A 102 -10.00 -3.59 12.12
C ALA A 102 -10.90 -2.47 12.65
N GLU A 103 -12.24 -2.64 12.57
CA GLU A 103 -13.22 -1.73 13.14
C GLU A 103 -13.04 -1.61 14.66
N GLU A 104 -12.99 -2.73 15.39
CA GLU A 104 -12.76 -2.77 16.84
C GLU A 104 -11.41 -2.14 17.25
N ALA A 105 -10.41 -2.21 16.39
CA ALA A 105 -9.10 -1.57 16.60
C ALA A 105 -9.10 -0.07 16.26
N GLY A 106 -10.18 0.47 15.69
CA GLY A 106 -10.34 1.89 15.39
C GLY A 106 -9.80 2.34 14.03
N ALA A 107 -9.66 1.43 13.06
CA ALA A 107 -9.26 1.79 11.70
C ALA A 107 -10.29 2.73 11.03
N ASP A 108 -9.83 3.56 10.09
CA ASP A 108 -10.67 4.47 9.29
C ASP A 108 -11.19 3.82 8.00
N GLY A 109 -10.67 2.64 7.62
CA GLY A 109 -11.06 1.94 6.40
C GLY A 109 -10.32 0.63 6.20
N LEU A 110 -10.63 -0.05 5.10
CA LEU A 110 -10.08 -1.35 4.75
C LEU A 110 -9.45 -1.37 3.36
N LEU A 111 -8.37 -2.14 3.23
CA LEU A 111 -7.89 -2.67 1.96
C LEU A 111 -8.25 -4.16 1.89
N ALA A 112 -9.29 -4.50 1.15
CA ALA A 112 -9.74 -5.88 0.96
C ALA A 112 -8.89 -6.58 -0.11
N MET A 113 -8.01 -7.48 0.34
CA MET A 113 -7.09 -8.24 -0.50
C MET A 113 -7.78 -9.39 -1.24
N PRO A 114 -7.17 -9.96 -2.27
CA PRO A 114 -7.72 -11.10 -3.01
C PRO A 114 -8.04 -12.30 -2.11
N PRO A 115 -9.06 -13.07 -2.44
CA PRO A 115 -9.33 -14.34 -1.76
C PRO A 115 -8.16 -15.32 -1.96
N TYR A 116 -7.86 -16.13 -0.94
CA TYR A 116 -6.70 -17.00 -0.92
C TYR A 116 -6.81 -18.15 -1.93
N LEU A 117 -5.91 -18.17 -2.93
CA LEU A 117 -5.71 -19.25 -3.92
C LEU A 117 -6.97 -19.72 -4.70
N VAL A 118 -8.08 -18.97 -4.64
CA VAL A 118 -9.32 -19.37 -5.31
C VAL A 118 -9.51 -18.56 -6.59
N HIS A 119 -9.68 -19.24 -7.71
CA HIS A 119 -10.14 -18.63 -8.95
C HIS A 119 -11.67 -18.67 -9.00
N ALA A 120 -12.30 -17.54 -8.88
CA ALA A 120 -13.76 -17.42 -8.89
C ALA A 120 -14.24 -16.66 -10.14
N GLY A 121 -15.48 -16.93 -10.56
CA GLY A 121 -16.14 -16.10 -11.56
C GLY A 121 -16.50 -14.72 -11.01
N GLN A 122 -16.83 -13.79 -11.90
CA GLN A 122 -17.09 -12.40 -11.55
C GLN A 122 -18.19 -12.24 -10.48
N GLU A 123 -19.30 -12.96 -10.61
CA GLU A 123 -20.38 -12.96 -9.63
C GLU A 123 -19.89 -13.36 -8.22
N GLY A 124 -19.05 -14.40 -8.15
CA GLY A 124 -18.47 -14.86 -6.88
C GLY A 124 -17.52 -13.84 -6.26
N LEU A 125 -16.68 -13.19 -7.08
CA LEU A 125 -15.79 -12.11 -6.63
C LEU A 125 -16.58 -10.91 -6.12
N VAL A 126 -17.56 -10.42 -6.87
CA VAL A 126 -18.39 -9.28 -6.46
C VAL A 126 -19.13 -9.60 -5.16
N ARG A 127 -19.74 -10.80 -5.04
CA ARG A 127 -20.41 -11.22 -3.82
C ARG A 127 -19.45 -11.27 -2.62
N HIS A 128 -18.23 -11.79 -2.79
CA HIS A 128 -17.22 -11.83 -1.72
C HIS A 128 -16.96 -10.42 -1.13
N TYR A 129 -16.70 -9.42 -1.98
CA TYR A 129 -16.40 -8.06 -1.51
C TYR A 129 -17.63 -7.33 -0.97
N ARG A 130 -18.83 -7.63 -1.48
CA ARG A 130 -20.10 -7.17 -0.90
C ARG A 130 -20.31 -7.68 0.52
N GLU A 131 -20.02 -8.97 0.77
CA GLU A 131 -20.14 -9.56 2.11
C GLU A 131 -19.10 -8.93 3.07
N VAL A 132 -17.90 -8.62 2.60
CA VAL A 132 -16.91 -7.90 3.42
C VAL A 132 -17.38 -6.48 3.73
N ALA A 133 -17.86 -5.73 2.74
CA ALA A 133 -18.36 -4.37 2.94
C ALA A 133 -19.59 -4.32 3.86
N ALA A 134 -20.51 -5.30 3.74
CA ALA A 134 -21.70 -5.37 4.59
C ALA A 134 -21.39 -5.76 6.05
N ALA A 135 -20.18 -6.26 6.35
CA ALA A 135 -19.82 -6.74 7.68
C ALA A 135 -19.31 -5.65 8.63
N THR A 136 -19.09 -4.44 8.14
CA THR A 136 -18.48 -3.31 8.88
C THR A 136 -18.96 -1.97 8.29
N PRO A 137 -19.05 -0.90 9.08
CA PRO A 137 -19.28 0.45 8.57
C PRO A 137 -18.03 1.09 7.92
N LEU A 138 -16.87 0.42 7.97
CA LEU A 138 -15.64 0.95 7.40
C LEU A 138 -15.68 0.96 5.87
N PRO A 139 -15.26 2.06 5.23
CA PRO A 139 -15.11 2.12 3.78
C PRO A 139 -14.05 1.11 3.29
N VAL A 140 -14.36 0.43 2.19
CA VAL A 140 -13.57 -0.67 1.63
C VAL A 140 -12.96 -0.27 0.30
N ILE A 141 -11.65 -0.42 0.17
CA ILE A 141 -10.93 -0.38 -1.10
C ILE A 141 -10.69 -1.82 -1.53
N VAL A 142 -11.22 -2.21 -2.69
CA VAL A 142 -11.04 -3.54 -3.27
C VAL A 142 -9.67 -3.63 -3.95
N TYR A 143 -8.93 -4.72 -3.71
CA TYR A 143 -7.63 -4.92 -4.33
C TYR A 143 -7.69 -5.98 -5.43
N GLN A 144 -7.56 -5.53 -6.68
CA GLN A 144 -7.40 -6.36 -7.85
C GLN A 144 -5.95 -6.84 -7.97
N ARG A 145 -5.73 -8.14 -7.88
CA ARG A 145 -4.40 -8.75 -8.03
C ARG A 145 -4.51 -10.27 -8.20
N ASP A 146 -3.54 -10.86 -8.88
CA ASP A 146 -3.37 -12.30 -9.05
C ASP A 146 -4.68 -12.99 -9.54
N ASN A 147 -5.38 -13.70 -8.64
CA ASN A 147 -6.61 -14.43 -8.92
C ASN A 147 -7.91 -13.61 -8.80
N ALA A 148 -7.83 -12.37 -8.35
CA ALA A 148 -8.96 -11.45 -8.30
C ALA A 148 -8.84 -10.38 -9.41
N VAL A 149 -9.21 -10.76 -10.63
CA VAL A 149 -9.21 -9.88 -11.80
C VAL A 149 -10.66 -9.55 -12.16
N PHE A 150 -11.00 -8.27 -12.20
CA PHE A 150 -12.36 -7.80 -12.48
C PHE A 150 -12.54 -7.37 -13.93
N THR A 151 -13.75 -7.59 -14.45
CA THR A 151 -14.19 -6.91 -15.66
C THR A 151 -14.62 -5.46 -15.33
N PRO A 152 -14.67 -4.54 -16.31
CA PRO A 152 -15.19 -3.19 -16.08
C PRO A 152 -16.61 -3.18 -15.46
N GLU A 153 -17.49 -4.07 -15.91
CA GLU A 153 -18.86 -4.21 -15.42
C GLU A 153 -18.88 -4.62 -13.93
N SER A 154 -18.01 -5.56 -13.55
CA SER A 154 -17.90 -5.99 -12.16
C SER A 154 -17.39 -4.87 -11.25
N VAL A 155 -16.48 -4.01 -11.73
CA VAL A 155 -16.04 -2.84 -10.96
C VAL A 155 -17.14 -1.79 -10.84
N VAL A 156 -17.95 -1.57 -11.89
CA VAL A 156 -19.15 -0.71 -11.80
C VAL A 156 -20.13 -1.25 -10.75
N GLU A 157 -20.34 -2.56 -10.72
CA GLU A 157 -21.19 -3.21 -9.73
C GLU A 157 -20.65 -3.08 -8.30
N LEU A 158 -19.35 -3.19 -8.11
CA LEU A 158 -18.68 -2.93 -6.84
C LEU A 158 -18.78 -1.45 -6.44
N ALA A 159 -18.59 -0.53 -7.37
CA ALA A 159 -18.71 0.92 -7.10
C ALA A 159 -20.13 1.35 -6.71
N ARG A 160 -21.17 0.60 -7.12
CA ARG A 160 -22.57 0.77 -6.67
C ARG A 160 -22.84 0.13 -5.29
N THR A 161 -21.87 -0.59 -4.75
CA THR A 161 -22.06 -1.30 -3.47
C THR A 161 -21.77 -0.35 -2.31
N ASP A 162 -22.71 -0.21 -1.40
CA ASP A 162 -22.55 0.59 -0.19
C ASP A 162 -21.27 0.19 0.57
N GLY A 163 -20.46 1.18 0.95
CA GLY A 163 -19.19 0.97 1.65
C GLY A 163 -18.00 0.66 0.76
N VAL A 164 -18.17 0.32 -0.52
CA VAL A 164 -17.03 0.17 -1.46
C VAL A 164 -16.68 1.53 -2.05
N VAL A 165 -15.48 2.04 -1.77
CA VAL A 165 -15.08 3.42 -2.12
C VAL A 165 -13.93 3.50 -3.12
N GLY A 166 -13.36 2.36 -3.53
CA GLY A 166 -12.24 2.40 -4.48
C GLY A 166 -11.73 1.04 -4.92
N LEU A 167 -10.87 1.09 -5.93
CA LEU A 167 -10.15 -0.04 -6.50
C LEU A 167 -8.65 0.22 -6.48
N LYS A 168 -7.88 -0.73 -5.95
CA LYS A 168 -6.44 -0.78 -6.06
C LYS A 168 -6.04 -1.79 -7.13
N ASP A 169 -5.25 -1.40 -8.12
CA ASP A 169 -4.78 -2.28 -9.18
C ASP A 169 -3.36 -2.77 -8.93
N GLY A 170 -3.18 -4.08 -8.91
CA GLY A 170 -1.89 -4.75 -8.78
C GLY A 170 -1.54 -5.64 -9.98
N LEU A 171 -2.27 -5.52 -11.10
CA LEU A 171 -2.01 -6.29 -12.32
C LEU A 171 -1.03 -5.58 -13.25
N GLY A 172 -1.16 -4.27 -13.40
CA GLY A 172 -0.37 -3.49 -14.35
C GLY A 172 -0.89 -3.53 -15.78
N ASP A 173 -2.10 -4.02 -16.01
CA ASP A 173 -2.77 -3.98 -17.31
C ASP A 173 -3.42 -2.60 -17.51
N LEU A 174 -2.70 -1.71 -18.22
CA LEU A 174 -3.14 -0.34 -18.46
C LEU A 174 -4.38 -0.27 -19.35
N ASP A 175 -4.56 -1.21 -20.31
CA ASP A 175 -5.76 -1.25 -21.14
C ASP A 175 -7.00 -1.61 -20.30
N LEU A 176 -6.89 -2.66 -19.49
CA LEU A 176 -7.96 -3.04 -18.58
C LEU A 176 -8.29 -1.90 -17.60
N MET A 177 -7.27 -1.26 -17.03
CA MET A 177 -7.46 -0.16 -16.08
C MET A 177 -8.13 1.05 -16.75
N GLN A 178 -7.75 1.39 -17.99
CA GLN A 178 -8.41 2.44 -18.77
C GLN A 178 -9.89 2.13 -18.99
N ARG A 179 -10.22 0.90 -19.35
CA ARG A 179 -11.62 0.46 -19.55
C ARG A 179 -12.42 0.52 -18.25
N ILE A 180 -11.84 0.11 -17.13
CA ILE A 180 -12.46 0.21 -15.80
C ILE A 180 -12.76 1.67 -15.44
N VAL A 181 -11.77 2.55 -15.50
CA VAL A 181 -11.96 3.98 -15.17
C VAL A 181 -13.01 4.62 -16.08
N SER A 182 -12.99 4.27 -17.38
CA SER A 182 -13.99 4.79 -18.33
C SER A 182 -15.40 4.29 -18.01
N ALA A 183 -15.56 3.00 -17.72
CA ALA A 183 -16.86 2.40 -17.38
C ALA A 183 -17.47 3.01 -16.12
N VAL A 184 -16.70 3.11 -15.03
CA VAL A 184 -17.19 3.72 -13.78
C VAL A 184 -17.56 5.18 -13.99
N ARG A 185 -16.72 5.97 -14.66
CA ARG A 185 -17.03 7.38 -14.96
C ARG A 185 -18.30 7.55 -15.80
N THR A 186 -18.56 6.65 -16.74
CA THR A 186 -19.75 6.71 -17.61
C THR A 186 -21.02 6.27 -16.89
N GLU A 187 -20.94 5.21 -16.11
CA GLU A 187 -22.06 4.58 -15.45
C GLU A 187 -22.43 5.23 -14.11
N LEU A 188 -21.49 5.95 -13.49
CA LEU A 188 -21.63 6.61 -12.19
C LEU A 188 -21.09 8.05 -12.25
N PRO A 189 -21.68 8.91 -13.10
CA PRO A 189 -21.20 10.27 -13.28
C PRO A 189 -21.32 11.08 -11.98
N GLY A 190 -20.21 11.66 -11.53
CA GLY A 190 -20.16 12.47 -10.30
C GLY A 190 -19.92 11.69 -9.02
N GLU A 191 -19.86 10.37 -9.06
CA GLU A 191 -19.46 9.56 -7.90
C GLU A 191 -17.94 9.63 -7.67
N GLU A 192 -17.55 9.85 -6.41
CA GLU A 192 -16.15 9.80 -6.00
C GLU A 192 -15.73 8.35 -5.78
N PHE A 193 -15.06 7.75 -6.75
CA PHE A 193 -14.47 6.42 -6.64
C PHE A 193 -12.96 6.49 -6.75
N LEU A 194 -12.25 5.96 -5.74
CA LEU A 194 -10.80 6.07 -5.63
C LEU A 194 -10.10 4.99 -6.46
N TYR A 195 -9.04 5.39 -7.16
CA TYR A 195 -8.20 4.46 -7.93
C TYR A 195 -6.76 4.54 -7.46
N PHE A 196 -6.15 3.36 -7.28
CA PHE A 196 -4.79 3.22 -6.76
C PHE A 196 -3.93 2.36 -7.68
N ASN A 197 -2.73 2.82 -7.98
CA ASN A 197 -1.68 1.96 -8.49
C ASN A 197 -1.10 1.14 -7.33
N GLY A 198 -1.32 -0.15 -7.36
CA GLY A 198 -0.94 -1.12 -6.32
C GLY A 198 0.20 -2.02 -6.70
N LEU A 199 0.92 -1.73 -7.77
CA LEU A 199 2.08 -2.51 -8.18
C LEU A 199 3.21 -2.45 -7.14
N PRO A 200 4.01 -3.51 -7.00
CA PRO A 200 5.23 -3.43 -6.22
C PRO A 200 6.16 -2.37 -6.81
N THR A 201 6.55 -1.36 -6.02
CA THR A 201 7.22 -0.13 -6.52
C THR A 201 6.36 0.58 -7.58
N ALA A 202 5.19 1.01 -7.16
CA ALA A 202 4.19 1.65 -8.03
C ALA A 202 4.71 2.93 -8.71
N GLU A 203 5.71 3.58 -8.12
CA GLU A 203 6.39 4.75 -8.67
C GLU A 203 6.87 4.52 -10.11
N GLN A 204 7.33 3.30 -10.42
CA GLN A 204 7.87 2.95 -11.74
C GLN A 204 6.85 3.15 -12.88
N THR A 205 5.57 3.01 -12.59
CA THR A 205 4.48 3.11 -13.58
C THR A 205 3.55 4.29 -13.33
N GLN A 206 3.79 5.09 -12.27
CA GLN A 206 2.81 6.09 -11.82
C GLN A 206 2.54 7.20 -12.83
N LEU A 207 3.49 7.56 -13.67
CA LEU A 207 3.24 8.51 -14.78
C LEU A 207 2.12 8.03 -15.71
N SER A 208 2.16 6.75 -16.10
CA SER A 208 1.13 6.14 -16.94
C SER A 208 -0.23 6.05 -16.22
N TYR A 209 -0.23 5.62 -14.96
CA TYR A 209 -1.44 5.54 -14.16
C TYR A 209 -2.08 6.91 -13.93
N ARG A 210 -1.29 7.95 -13.66
CA ARG A 210 -1.77 9.33 -13.54
C ARG A 210 -2.50 9.79 -14.80
N ALA A 211 -1.96 9.47 -15.98
CA ALA A 211 -2.58 9.83 -17.26
C ALA A 211 -3.94 9.13 -17.47
N LEU A 212 -4.15 7.95 -16.90
CA LEU A 212 -5.43 7.25 -16.91
C LEU A 212 -6.47 7.79 -15.91
N GLY A 213 -6.08 8.72 -15.04
CA GLY A 213 -6.94 9.21 -13.95
C GLY A 213 -6.80 8.41 -12.64
N VAL A 214 -5.67 7.75 -12.43
CA VAL A 214 -5.32 7.00 -11.21
C VAL A 214 -4.25 7.79 -10.43
N PRO A 215 -4.64 8.70 -9.53
CA PRO A 215 -3.69 9.60 -8.88
C PRO A 215 -2.97 8.96 -7.68
N LEU A 216 -3.57 7.95 -7.06
CA LEU A 216 -3.07 7.33 -5.84
C LEU A 216 -2.14 6.16 -6.14
N TYR A 217 -1.13 5.96 -5.31
CA TYR A 217 -0.22 4.82 -5.43
C TYR A 217 0.37 4.41 -4.09
N SER A 218 0.71 3.13 -3.95
CA SER A 218 1.38 2.59 -2.77
C SER A 218 2.90 2.77 -2.89
N SER A 219 3.53 3.33 -1.84
CA SER A 219 4.98 3.46 -1.79
C SER A 219 5.59 2.52 -0.75
N ALA A 220 6.20 1.43 -1.19
CA ALA A 220 7.00 0.56 -0.32
C ALA A 220 8.34 1.22 0.05
N VAL A 221 8.89 2.05 -0.83
CA VAL A 221 10.14 2.81 -0.62
C VAL A 221 9.99 3.78 0.56
N PHE A 222 8.80 4.32 0.79
CA PHE A 222 8.55 5.22 1.90
C PHE A 222 8.90 4.61 3.27
N CYS A 223 8.86 3.28 3.42
CA CYS A 223 9.25 2.60 4.65
C CYS A 223 10.70 2.89 5.07
N PHE A 224 11.62 3.00 4.12
CA PHE A 224 13.05 3.09 4.39
C PHE A 224 13.77 4.31 3.79
N ALA A 225 13.16 4.96 2.81
CA ALA A 225 13.70 6.17 2.17
C ALA A 225 12.58 7.21 1.98
N PRO A 226 11.94 7.67 3.09
CA PRO A 226 10.80 8.59 3.02
C PRO A 226 11.15 9.90 2.31
N GLU A 227 12.36 10.40 2.44
CA GLU A 227 12.86 11.60 1.76
C GLU A 227 12.81 11.49 0.24
N ILE A 228 13.15 10.30 -0.30
CA ILE A 228 13.12 10.03 -1.74
C ILE A 228 11.67 9.89 -2.21
N ALA A 229 10.84 9.16 -1.47
CA ALA A 229 9.44 8.97 -1.80
C ALA A 229 8.64 10.30 -1.75
N VAL A 230 8.92 11.16 -0.77
CA VAL A 230 8.31 12.50 -0.67
C VAL A 230 8.77 13.40 -1.82
N ALA A 231 10.05 13.39 -2.17
CA ALA A 231 10.57 14.16 -3.31
C ALA A 231 9.93 13.71 -4.62
N PHE A 232 9.81 12.39 -4.84
CA PHE A 232 9.11 11.84 -6.00
C PHE A 232 7.64 12.26 -6.04
N HIS A 233 6.95 12.12 -4.92
CA HIS A 233 5.53 12.51 -4.80
C HIS A 233 5.31 13.98 -5.11
N ARG A 234 6.16 14.86 -4.56
CA ARG A 234 6.12 16.30 -4.82
C ARG A 234 6.35 16.61 -6.29
N ALA A 235 7.44 16.09 -6.88
CA ALA A 235 7.74 16.29 -8.30
C ALA A 235 6.60 15.82 -9.21
N LEU A 236 6.02 14.65 -8.90
CA LEU A 236 4.86 14.13 -9.63
C LEU A 236 3.66 15.07 -9.56
N ARG A 237 3.35 15.64 -8.39
CA ARG A 237 2.24 16.58 -8.20
C ARG A 237 2.46 17.92 -8.91
N GLU A 238 3.69 18.41 -8.89
CA GLU A 238 4.07 19.69 -9.49
C GLU A 238 4.29 19.59 -11.01
N GLY A 239 4.28 18.37 -11.58
CA GLY A 239 4.55 18.13 -13.01
C GLY A 239 6.03 18.31 -13.36
N ASP A 240 6.93 18.17 -12.38
CA ASP A 240 8.39 18.16 -12.59
C ASP A 240 8.85 16.79 -13.10
N ASP A 241 8.56 16.53 -14.37
CA ASP A 241 8.91 15.27 -15.02
C ASP A 241 10.43 15.05 -15.08
N THR A 242 11.25 16.11 -15.05
CA THR A 242 12.71 16.01 -14.99
C THR A 242 13.17 15.35 -13.69
N THR A 243 12.67 15.81 -12.56
CA THR A 243 12.97 15.20 -11.26
C THR A 243 12.37 13.79 -11.16
N VAL A 244 11.15 13.58 -11.67
CA VAL A 244 10.53 12.25 -11.70
C VAL A 244 11.41 11.25 -12.46
N HIS A 245 11.81 11.56 -13.70
CA HIS A 245 12.66 10.68 -14.50
C HIS A 245 14.03 10.45 -13.86
N ARG A 246 14.66 11.48 -13.30
CA ARG A 246 15.93 11.36 -12.60
C ARG A 246 15.85 10.38 -11.43
N LEU A 247 14.79 10.42 -10.62
CA LEU A 247 14.57 9.49 -9.52
C LEU A 247 14.22 8.08 -10.03
N LEU A 248 13.41 7.97 -11.08
CA LEU A 248 13.10 6.69 -11.72
C LEU A 248 14.37 6.00 -12.20
N ASP A 249 15.21 6.69 -12.96
CA ASP A 249 16.43 6.11 -13.56
C ASP A 249 17.54 5.85 -12.53
N GLY A 250 17.73 6.78 -11.61
CA GLY A 250 18.87 6.71 -10.69
C GLY A 250 18.60 5.96 -9.38
N PHE A 251 17.35 5.73 -9.01
CA PHE A 251 16.99 5.05 -7.76
C PHE A 251 15.95 3.94 -7.96
N TYR A 252 14.75 4.24 -8.49
CA TYR A 252 13.65 3.26 -8.52
C TYR A 252 13.93 2.09 -9.46
N ARG A 253 14.45 2.32 -10.66
CA ARG A 253 14.83 1.26 -11.60
C ARG A 253 15.90 0.32 -11.02
N PRO A 254 17.05 0.81 -10.49
CA PRO A 254 18.00 -0.06 -9.80
C PRO A 254 17.39 -0.85 -8.64
N PHE A 255 16.48 -0.27 -7.87
CA PHE A 255 15.77 -0.97 -6.80
C PHE A 255 14.86 -2.09 -7.34
N VAL A 256 14.13 -1.84 -8.43
CA VAL A 256 13.29 -2.85 -9.09
C VAL A 256 14.14 -4.00 -9.66
N GLU A 257 15.27 -3.67 -10.29
CA GLU A 257 16.23 -4.66 -10.81
C GLU A 257 16.79 -5.54 -9.68
N LEU A 258 17.15 -4.95 -8.53
CA LEU A 258 17.56 -5.69 -7.35
C LEU A 258 16.43 -6.60 -6.81
N ARG A 259 15.24 -6.06 -6.69
CA ARG A 259 14.06 -6.82 -6.21
C ARG A 259 13.75 -8.03 -7.11
N ALA A 260 13.97 -7.93 -8.40
CA ALA A 260 13.73 -9.02 -9.36
C ALA A 260 14.72 -10.20 -9.22
N GLN A 261 15.83 -10.02 -8.49
CA GLN A 261 16.84 -11.06 -8.30
C GLN A 261 16.41 -12.13 -7.28
N GLY A 262 15.39 -11.88 -6.46
CA GLY A 262 14.93 -12.86 -5.47
C GLY A 262 13.41 -12.94 -5.37
N ARG A 263 12.90 -14.17 -5.26
CA ARG A 263 11.47 -14.38 -4.95
C ARG A 263 11.18 -13.92 -3.52
N GLY A 264 10.06 -13.22 -3.30
CA GLY A 264 9.69 -12.71 -1.98
C GLY A 264 10.40 -11.41 -1.58
N TYR A 265 11.32 -10.88 -2.39
CA TYR A 265 12.10 -9.67 -2.09
C TYR A 265 11.27 -8.40 -1.98
N ALA A 266 10.02 -8.40 -2.42
CA ALA A 266 9.14 -7.24 -2.29
C ALA A 266 8.96 -6.77 -0.84
N VAL A 267 9.00 -7.68 0.14
CA VAL A 267 8.93 -7.35 1.57
C VAL A 267 10.33 -7.39 2.22
N ALA A 268 11.09 -8.44 1.94
CA ALA A 268 12.40 -8.66 2.57
C ALA A 268 13.38 -7.50 2.34
N LEU A 269 13.45 -6.95 1.12
CA LEU A 269 14.29 -5.77 0.83
C LEU A 269 13.79 -4.51 1.53
N VAL A 270 12.48 -4.34 1.68
CA VAL A 270 11.94 -3.19 2.42
C VAL A 270 12.34 -3.26 3.88
N LYS A 271 12.20 -4.43 4.54
CA LYS A 271 12.68 -4.63 5.94
C LYS A 271 14.18 -4.43 6.07
N ALA A 272 14.98 -4.99 5.14
CA ALA A 272 16.41 -4.74 5.11
C ALA A 272 16.74 -3.25 4.97
N GLY A 273 16.01 -2.53 4.13
CA GLY A 273 16.12 -1.08 3.99
C GLY A 273 15.82 -0.32 5.28
N VAL A 274 14.78 -0.70 6.01
CA VAL A 274 14.44 -0.10 7.31
C VAL A 274 15.55 -0.35 8.34
N ARG A 275 16.13 -1.57 8.39
CA ARG A 275 17.27 -1.88 9.25
C ARG A 275 18.52 -1.06 8.88
N LEU A 276 18.83 -0.93 7.59
CA LEU A 276 19.92 -0.05 7.11
C LEU A 276 19.76 1.41 7.55
N ARG A 277 18.53 1.85 7.78
CA ARG A 277 18.20 3.20 8.26
C ARG A 277 18.09 3.29 9.79
N GLY A 278 18.60 2.30 10.50
CA GLY A 278 18.76 2.33 11.95
C GLY A 278 17.50 2.04 12.77
N LEU A 279 16.53 1.31 12.19
CA LEU A 279 15.42 0.75 12.95
C LEU A 279 15.38 -0.76 12.73
N ASP A 280 15.71 -1.52 13.77
CA ASP A 280 15.71 -2.97 13.69
C ASP A 280 14.27 -3.53 13.78
N VAL A 281 13.68 -3.74 12.63
CA VAL A 281 12.33 -4.33 12.47
C VAL A 281 12.36 -5.86 12.38
N GLY A 282 13.50 -6.47 12.68
CA GLY A 282 13.69 -7.91 12.58
C GLY A 282 13.66 -8.45 11.15
N GLU A 283 13.68 -9.77 11.04
CA GLU A 283 13.62 -10.50 9.77
C GLU A 283 12.18 -10.70 9.29
N VAL A 284 12.02 -11.14 8.04
CA VAL A 284 10.71 -11.58 7.54
C VAL A 284 10.32 -12.92 8.16
N ARG A 285 9.02 -13.16 8.36
CA ARG A 285 8.53 -14.49 8.74
C ARG A 285 8.50 -15.44 7.54
N THR A 286 8.73 -16.71 7.81
CA THR A 286 8.55 -17.79 6.82
C THR A 286 7.10 -17.75 6.27
N PRO A 287 6.90 -18.10 4.99
CA PRO A 287 7.86 -18.69 4.05
C PRO A 287 8.78 -17.70 3.32
N LEU A 288 8.72 -16.40 3.64
CA LEU A 288 9.65 -15.42 3.08
C LEU A 288 11.08 -15.69 3.58
N GLN A 289 12.06 -15.18 2.84
CA GLN A 289 13.48 -15.35 3.13
C GLN A 289 14.17 -13.98 3.12
N GLU A 290 15.16 -13.83 3.97
CA GLU A 290 16.01 -12.66 3.99
C GLU A 290 16.80 -12.52 2.68
N PRO A 291 17.10 -11.27 2.26
CA PRO A 291 17.96 -11.04 1.12
C PRO A 291 19.39 -11.51 1.40
N ALA A 292 20.07 -11.97 0.35
CA ALA A 292 21.51 -12.27 0.44
C ALA A 292 22.31 -11.03 0.86
N GLU A 293 23.38 -11.23 1.62
CA GLU A 293 24.24 -10.12 2.09
C GLU A 293 24.69 -9.16 0.98
N ASP A 294 25.06 -9.71 -0.18
CA ASP A 294 25.48 -8.89 -1.32
C ASP A 294 24.32 -8.03 -1.87
N HIS A 295 23.08 -8.52 -1.81
CA HIS A 295 21.90 -7.77 -2.17
C HIS A 295 21.58 -6.67 -1.14
N VAL A 296 21.82 -6.90 0.14
CA VAL A 296 21.72 -5.85 1.18
C VAL A 296 22.77 -4.76 0.96
N LYS A 297 24.01 -5.12 0.63
CA LYS A 297 25.07 -4.15 0.27
C LYS A 297 24.72 -3.37 -1.00
N GLN A 298 24.09 -4.02 -1.98
CA GLN A 298 23.59 -3.35 -3.19
C GLN A 298 22.45 -2.38 -2.86
N LEU A 299 21.51 -2.77 -2.00
CA LEU A 299 20.45 -1.89 -1.53
C LEU A 299 21.00 -0.63 -0.85
N ALA A 300 22.01 -0.78 0.02
CA ALA A 300 22.67 0.36 0.67
C ALA A 300 23.21 1.37 -0.35
N ARG A 301 23.92 0.90 -1.37
CA ARG A 301 24.45 1.76 -2.46
C ARG A 301 23.34 2.45 -3.27
N ILE A 302 22.21 1.75 -3.51
CA ILE A 302 21.06 2.32 -4.19
C ILE A 302 20.45 3.46 -3.36
N VAL A 303 20.30 3.26 -2.04
CA VAL A 303 19.79 4.29 -1.11
C VAL A 303 20.73 5.50 -1.08
N GLU A 304 22.04 5.28 -0.92
CA GLU A 304 23.06 6.36 -0.96
C GLU A 304 22.99 7.15 -2.27
N ARG A 305 22.88 6.46 -3.42
CA ARG A 305 22.72 7.13 -4.71
C ARG A 305 21.44 7.94 -4.78
N GLY A 306 20.31 7.40 -4.30
CA GLY A 306 19.04 8.13 -4.24
C GLY A 306 19.12 9.41 -3.41
N GLN A 307 19.81 9.36 -2.27
CA GLN A 307 20.06 10.54 -1.43
C GLN A 307 20.96 11.58 -2.12
N ALA A 308 22.00 11.13 -2.81
CA ALA A 308 22.86 12.02 -3.59
C ALA A 308 22.09 12.76 -4.69
N LEU A 309 21.15 12.08 -5.37
CA LEU A 309 20.28 12.70 -6.37
C LEU A 309 19.43 13.84 -5.80
N LEU A 310 18.98 13.72 -4.55
CA LEU A 310 18.23 14.81 -3.89
C LEU A 310 19.12 16.02 -3.64
N ALA A 311 20.36 15.79 -3.18
CA ALA A 311 21.34 16.87 -2.92
C ALA A 311 21.73 17.60 -4.23
N GLU A 312 21.96 16.88 -5.32
CA GLU A 312 22.27 17.44 -6.66
C GLU A 312 21.14 18.34 -7.20
N GLY A 313 19.86 18.08 -6.83
CA GLY A 313 18.68 18.84 -7.26
C GLY A 313 18.44 20.16 -6.51
N VAL A 314 19.06 20.34 -5.34
CA VAL A 314 18.93 21.57 -4.53
C VAL A 314 19.86 22.69 -5.03
N VAL A 315 20.82 22.38 -5.89
CA VAL A 315 21.85 23.32 -6.40
C VAL A 315 21.46 24.00 -7.71
N ARG A 316 20.22 23.83 -8.20
CA ARG A 316 19.78 24.48 -9.46
C ARG A 316 18.61 25.41 -9.24
#